data_3b56573da31050eb9e2d5ad5764776a3
#
_entry.id   3b56573da31050eb9e2d5ad5764776a3
#
_cell.length_a   1.000
_cell.length_b   1.000
_cell.length_c   1.000
_cell.angle_alpha   90.00
_cell.angle_beta   90.00
_cell.angle_gamma   90.00
#
_symmetry.space_group_name_H-M   'P 1'
#
loop_
_entity.id
_entity.type
_entity.pdbx_description
1 polymer ?
#
loop_
_entity_poly.entity_id
_entity_poly.type
_entity_poly.pdbx_seq_one_letter_code
_entity_poly.pdbx_strand_id
1 'polypeptide(L)'
;MKINPEKEIIEELSLQLLVCARTAPKARGQDELVMALITEKEEMERIAQEMEKIAQRGEAYKFFKRDAENVRNSEALVLISLDFKRPVGVNCGACGFTCDTILRETKKELDYEGPVCAMRLIDLGIAIGSAVYKAKDLCLDNRVMYTIGVAAKKLGLLPGQVILGIPLSIKGKNIYFDRKF
;
A
#
# COMPACT_ATOMS: atom_id res chain seq x y z
N MET A 1 24.72 -21.48 -17.43
CA MET A 1 24.27 -20.19 -18.00
C MET A 1 22.85 -19.98 -17.53
N LYS A 2 22.52 -18.81 -16.97
CA LYS A 2 21.14 -18.41 -16.59
C LYS A 2 20.61 -17.46 -17.67
N ILE A 3 19.37 -17.63 -18.07
CA ILE A 3 18.68 -16.77 -19.05
C ILE A 3 17.64 -15.95 -18.28
N ASN A 4 17.64 -14.62 -18.43
CA ASN A 4 16.78 -13.68 -17.71
C ASN A 4 16.87 -13.83 -16.18
N PRO A 5 18.09 -13.81 -15.59
CA PRO A 5 18.29 -14.05 -14.17
C PRO A 5 17.82 -12.89 -13.27
N GLU A 6 17.49 -11.73 -13.85
CA GLU A 6 17.04 -10.53 -13.13
C GLU A 6 15.78 -10.77 -12.30
N LYS A 7 14.96 -11.78 -12.65
CA LYS A 7 13.76 -12.12 -11.89
C LYS A 7 14.05 -12.77 -10.54
N GLU A 8 15.23 -13.37 -10.38
CA GLU A 8 15.62 -14.05 -9.15
C GLU A 8 15.91 -13.08 -8.00
N ILE A 9 16.20 -11.80 -8.31
CA ILE A 9 16.58 -10.79 -7.32
C ILE A 9 15.40 -9.92 -6.84
N ILE A 10 14.19 -10.11 -7.38
CA ILE A 10 13.06 -9.20 -7.11
C ILE A 10 12.71 -9.12 -5.61
N GLU A 11 12.82 -10.23 -4.88
CA GLU A 11 12.56 -10.27 -3.45
C GLU A 11 13.56 -9.40 -2.67
N GLU A 12 14.87 -9.55 -2.92
CA GLU A 12 15.91 -8.74 -2.28
C GLU A 12 15.75 -7.25 -2.58
N LEU A 13 15.45 -6.90 -3.84
CA LEU A 13 15.20 -5.52 -4.23
C LEU A 13 13.97 -4.96 -3.51
N SER A 14 12.90 -5.74 -3.39
CA SER A 14 11.68 -5.34 -2.70
C SER A 14 11.90 -5.11 -1.21
N LEU A 15 12.74 -5.92 -0.55
CA LEU A 15 13.11 -5.73 0.86
C LEU A 15 13.80 -4.39 1.10
N GLN A 16 14.58 -3.89 0.14
CA GLN A 16 15.21 -2.56 0.26
C GLN A 16 14.17 -1.43 0.31
N LEU A 17 13.03 -1.57 -0.40
CA LEU A 17 11.93 -0.62 -0.31
C LEU A 17 11.35 -0.57 1.11
N LEU A 18 11.18 -1.75 1.72
CA LEU A 18 10.67 -1.86 3.10
C LEU A 18 11.63 -1.21 4.10
N VAL A 19 12.94 -1.37 3.92
CA VAL A 19 13.96 -0.68 4.75
C VAL A 19 13.80 0.84 4.61
N CYS A 20 13.66 1.38 3.40
CA CYS A 20 13.47 2.81 3.18
C CYS A 20 12.15 3.32 3.79
N ALA A 21 11.06 2.56 3.69
CA ALA A 21 9.80 2.89 4.34
C ALA A 21 9.92 2.87 5.88
N ARG A 22 10.64 1.87 6.42
CA ARG A 22 10.85 1.73 7.87
C ARG A 22 11.66 2.89 8.44
N THR A 23 12.73 3.29 7.79
CA THR A 23 13.64 4.35 8.24
C THR A 23 13.15 5.76 7.88
N ALA A 24 12.12 5.89 7.06
CA ALA A 24 11.50 7.17 6.77
C ALA A 24 11.06 7.88 8.07
N PRO A 25 11.24 9.22 8.18
CA PRO A 25 10.89 9.93 9.41
C PRO A 25 9.40 9.82 9.73
N LYS A 26 9.08 9.62 11.01
CA LYS A 26 7.73 9.61 11.56
C LYS A 26 7.61 10.66 12.64
N ALA A 27 6.43 11.25 12.76
CA ALA A 27 6.15 12.25 13.77
C ALA A 27 6.47 11.72 15.19
N ARG A 28 7.31 12.46 15.92
CA ARG A 28 7.84 12.12 17.25
C ARG A 28 8.58 10.79 17.33
N GLY A 29 9.12 10.28 16.19
CA GLY A 29 9.83 9.01 16.14
C GLY A 29 8.95 7.78 16.47
N GLN A 30 7.63 7.90 16.37
CA GLN A 30 6.70 6.81 16.68
C GLN A 30 6.26 6.12 15.40
N ASP A 31 6.71 4.89 15.20
CA ASP A 31 6.37 4.09 14.04
C ASP A 31 5.15 3.19 14.35
N GLU A 32 4.07 3.44 13.62
CA GLU A 32 2.83 2.66 13.67
C GLU A 32 2.55 1.99 12.30
N LEU A 33 3.61 1.76 11.51
CA LEU A 33 3.49 1.11 10.22
C LEU A 33 3.74 -0.39 10.32
N VAL A 34 2.85 -1.17 9.70
CA VAL A 34 3.00 -2.60 9.48
C VAL A 34 3.18 -2.82 7.98
N MET A 35 4.16 -3.63 7.62
CA MET A 35 4.52 -3.82 6.21
C MET A 35 4.67 -5.30 5.89
N ALA A 36 4.33 -5.67 4.66
CA ALA A 36 4.52 -7.01 4.13
C ALA A 36 5.05 -6.97 2.70
N LEU A 37 5.74 -8.03 2.34
CA LEU A 37 6.14 -8.36 0.98
C LEU A 37 5.41 -9.65 0.57
N ILE A 38 4.84 -9.66 -0.62
CA ILE A 38 4.18 -10.80 -1.23
C ILE A 38 4.87 -11.08 -2.56
N THR A 39 5.37 -12.29 -2.72
CA THR A 39 6.00 -12.81 -3.94
C THR A 39 5.25 -14.02 -4.49
N GLU A 40 4.41 -14.64 -3.66
CA GLU A 40 3.62 -15.81 -3.99
C GLU A 40 2.49 -15.45 -4.95
N LYS A 41 2.45 -16.10 -6.10
CA LYS A 41 1.46 -15.85 -7.15
C LYS A 41 0.03 -16.17 -6.69
N GLU A 42 -0.14 -17.15 -5.85
CA GLU A 42 -1.43 -17.54 -5.27
C GLU A 42 -2.00 -16.43 -4.39
N GLU A 43 -1.17 -15.77 -3.59
CA GLU A 43 -1.62 -14.67 -2.73
C GLU A 43 -1.93 -13.41 -3.55
N MET A 44 -1.13 -13.12 -4.58
CA MET A 44 -1.43 -12.04 -5.52
C MET A 44 -2.74 -12.28 -6.28
N GLU A 45 -3.02 -13.53 -6.67
CA GLU A 45 -4.28 -13.90 -7.32
C GLU A 45 -5.48 -13.72 -6.36
N ARG A 46 -5.34 -14.09 -5.08
CA ARG A 46 -6.39 -13.87 -4.06
C ARG A 46 -6.72 -12.38 -3.92
N ILE A 47 -5.70 -11.52 -3.92
CA ILE A 47 -5.89 -10.06 -3.87
C ILE A 47 -6.59 -9.57 -5.13
N ALA A 48 -6.17 -10.01 -6.31
CA ALA A 48 -6.76 -9.63 -7.59
C ALA A 48 -8.23 -10.04 -7.69
N GLN A 49 -8.58 -11.25 -7.23
CA GLN A 49 -9.98 -11.72 -7.17
C GLN A 49 -10.84 -10.87 -6.22
N GLU A 50 -10.30 -10.49 -5.06
CA GLU A 50 -11.03 -9.61 -4.15
C GLU A 50 -11.23 -8.21 -4.76
N MET A 51 -10.23 -7.68 -5.48
CA MET A 51 -10.36 -6.43 -6.22
C MET A 51 -11.46 -6.52 -7.29
N GLU A 52 -11.58 -7.65 -8.00
CA GLU A 52 -12.65 -7.87 -8.98
C GLU A 52 -14.05 -7.93 -8.34
N LYS A 53 -14.17 -8.53 -7.14
CA LYS A 53 -15.43 -8.50 -6.38
C LYS A 53 -15.79 -7.06 -5.97
N ILE A 54 -14.80 -6.26 -5.55
CA ILE A 54 -15.02 -4.86 -5.23
C ILE A 54 -15.47 -4.07 -6.47
N ALA A 55 -14.91 -4.37 -7.65
CA ALA A 55 -15.30 -3.74 -8.90
C ALA A 55 -16.80 -3.92 -9.25
N GLN A 56 -17.44 -4.96 -8.73
CA GLN A 56 -18.88 -5.23 -8.93
C GLN A 56 -19.80 -4.32 -8.11
N ARG A 57 -19.28 -3.52 -7.17
CA ARG A 57 -20.07 -2.60 -6.36
C ARG A 57 -20.71 -1.45 -7.16
N GLY A 58 -20.23 -1.19 -8.37
CA GLY A 58 -20.80 -0.17 -9.27
C GLY A 58 -19.77 0.50 -10.17
N GLU A 59 -20.25 1.43 -10.99
CA GLU A 59 -19.45 2.12 -12.01
C GLU A 59 -18.20 2.80 -11.44
N ALA A 60 -18.33 3.43 -10.27
CA ALA A 60 -17.23 4.12 -9.58
C ALA A 60 -16.09 3.19 -9.15
N TYR A 61 -16.31 1.86 -9.12
CA TYR A 61 -15.31 0.87 -8.72
C TYR A 61 -14.70 0.08 -9.88
N LYS A 62 -15.10 0.33 -11.12
CA LYS A 62 -14.60 -0.42 -12.30
C LYS A 62 -13.08 -0.40 -12.47
N PHE A 63 -12.41 0.66 -11.99
CA PHE A 63 -10.96 0.76 -12.06
C PHE A 63 -10.24 -0.32 -11.24
N PHE A 64 -10.89 -0.94 -10.24
CA PHE A 64 -10.34 -2.07 -9.51
C PHE A 64 -10.03 -3.27 -10.41
N LYS A 65 -10.85 -3.51 -11.45
CA LYS A 65 -10.62 -4.61 -12.41
C LYS A 65 -9.31 -4.42 -13.19
N ARG A 66 -9.03 -3.19 -13.65
CA ARG A 66 -7.76 -2.86 -14.31
C ARG A 66 -6.58 -3.08 -13.39
N ASP A 67 -6.70 -2.61 -12.14
CA ASP A 67 -5.62 -2.70 -11.16
C ASP A 67 -5.41 -4.15 -10.69
N ALA A 68 -6.46 -4.99 -10.68
CA ALA A 68 -6.36 -6.44 -10.43
C ALA A 68 -5.48 -7.13 -11.51
N GLU A 69 -5.66 -6.76 -12.77
CA GLU A 69 -4.83 -7.29 -13.86
C GLU A 69 -3.35 -6.85 -13.71
N ASN A 70 -3.11 -5.63 -13.24
CA ASN A 70 -1.77 -5.17 -12.92
C ASN A 70 -1.12 -6.00 -11.81
N VAL A 71 -1.87 -6.38 -10.76
CA VAL A 71 -1.38 -7.24 -9.68
C VAL A 71 -0.97 -8.62 -10.21
N ARG A 72 -1.81 -9.26 -11.03
CA ARG A 72 -1.50 -10.56 -11.67
C ARG A 72 -0.21 -10.52 -12.47
N ASN A 73 0.01 -9.41 -13.15
CA ASN A 73 1.17 -9.23 -14.04
C ASN A 73 2.41 -8.70 -13.30
N SER A 74 2.36 -8.47 -12.00
CA SER A 74 3.50 -8.03 -11.19
C SER A 74 4.38 -9.20 -10.75
N GLU A 75 5.63 -8.93 -10.45
CA GLU A 75 6.58 -9.91 -9.90
C GLU A 75 6.53 -9.95 -8.37
N ALA A 76 6.29 -8.82 -7.72
CA ALA A 76 6.16 -8.70 -6.27
C ALA A 76 5.13 -7.62 -5.89
N LEU A 77 4.70 -7.64 -4.64
CA LEU A 77 3.77 -6.66 -4.09
C LEU A 77 4.19 -6.27 -2.68
N VAL A 78 4.47 -4.99 -2.48
CA VAL A 78 4.69 -4.42 -1.15
C VAL A 78 3.37 -3.86 -0.62
N LEU A 79 3.03 -4.20 0.63
CA LEU A 79 1.92 -3.60 1.37
C LEU A 79 2.47 -2.76 2.52
N ILE A 80 1.95 -1.55 2.68
CA ILE A 80 2.26 -0.67 3.81
C ILE A 80 0.94 -0.24 4.44
N SER A 81 0.78 -0.56 5.71
CA SER A 81 -0.40 -0.31 6.52
C SER A 81 -0.10 0.66 7.66
N LEU A 82 -1.03 1.55 7.93
CA LEU A 82 -1.05 2.34 9.15
C LEU A 82 -1.96 1.65 10.19
N ASP A 83 -1.34 1.06 11.21
CA ASP A 83 -2.01 0.49 12.38
C ASP A 83 -2.12 1.57 13.48
N PHE A 84 -3.03 2.52 13.23
CA PHE A 84 -3.22 3.70 14.07
C PHE A 84 -3.68 3.34 15.49
N LYS A 85 -2.85 3.59 16.48
CA LYS A 85 -3.11 3.33 17.90
C LYS A 85 -3.24 4.61 18.73
N ARG A 86 -2.52 5.67 18.32
CA ARG A 86 -2.49 6.94 19.06
C ARG A 86 -2.21 8.14 18.17
N PRO A 87 -2.84 9.29 18.45
CA PRO A 87 -2.52 10.53 17.75
C PRO A 87 -1.11 11.00 18.11
N VAL A 88 -0.56 11.90 17.30
CA VAL A 88 0.78 12.48 17.58
C VAL A 88 0.81 13.31 18.87
N GLY A 89 -0.31 13.84 19.30
CA GLY A 89 -0.41 14.55 20.60
C GLY A 89 -0.06 16.04 20.52
N VAL A 90 -0.16 16.66 19.32
CA VAL A 90 0.13 18.11 19.14
C VAL A 90 -1.13 18.97 19.00
N ASN A 91 -2.32 18.38 19.09
CA ASN A 91 -3.62 19.06 18.96
C ASN A 91 -3.73 20.00 17.75
N CYS A 92 -3.15 19.58 16.59
CA CYS A 92 -3.09 20.41 15.38
C CYS A 92 -4.46 20.65 14.72
N GLY A 93 -5.48 19.86 15.05
CA GLY A 93 -6.83 19.98 14.48
C GLY A 93 -6.97 19.49 13.01
N ALA A 94 -5.90 19.07 12.36
CA ALA A 94 -5.93 18.70 10.93
C ALA A 94 -6.85 17.51 10.60
N CYS A 95 -7.14 16.63 11.58
CA CYS A 95 -8.10 15.53 11.43
C CYS A 95 -9.54 15.92 11.79
N GLY A 96 -9.79 17.20 12.18
CA GLY A 96 -11.10 17.67 12.65
C GLY A 96 -11.40 17.39 14.13
N PHE A 97 -10.46 16.80 14.88
CA PHE A 97 -10.59 16.42 16.28
C PHE A 97 -9.42 16.94 17.12
N THR A 98 -9.59 16.98 18.43
CA THR A 98 -8.45 17.07 19.37
C THR A 98 -7.81 15.67 19.50
N CYS A 99 -6.56 15.63 19.94
CA CYS A 99 -5.88 14.35 20.16
C CYS A 99 -6.54 13.49 21.25
N ASP A 100 -7.24 14.10 22.20
CA ASP A 100 -7.95 13.38 23.27
C ASP A 100 -9.29 12.82 22.80
N THR A 101 -9.94 13.46 21.83
CA THR A 101 -11.29 13.07 21.37
C THR A 101 -11.24 12.06 20.24
N ILE A 102 -10.27 12.12 19.34
CA ILE A 102 -10.21 11.25 18.15
C ILE A 102 -10.33 9.74 18.47
N LEU A 103 -9.76 9.29 19.59
CA LEU A 103 -9.80 7.88 20.00
C LEU A 103 -11.15 7.46 20.59
N ARG A 104 -12.00 8.43 20.96
CA ARG A 104 -13.34 8.19 21.54
C ARG A 104 -14.43 8.27 20.48
N GLU A 105 -14.08 8.74 19.28
CA GLU A 105 -15.03 8.86 18.20
C GLU A 105 -15.50 7.49 17.67
N THR A 106 -16.75 7.45 17.26
CA THR A 106 -17.30 6.24 16.64
C THR A 106 -16.61 6.00 15.31
N LYS A 107 -15.99 4.85 15.21
CA LYS A 107 -15.33 4.42 13.98
C LYS A 107 -16.37 4.15 12.89
N LYS A 108 -16.09 4.68 11.70
CA LYS A 108 -16.84 4.38 10.48
C LYS A 108 -15.95 3.58 9.55
N GLU A 109 -16.43 2.45 9.11
CA GLU A 109 -15.75 1.60 8.14
C GLU A 109 -16.47 1.69 6.79
N LEU A 110 -15.71 2.12 5.79
CA LEU A 110 -16.08 2.07 4.37
C LEU A 110 -15.06 1.16 3.68
N ASP A 111 -14.29 1.69 2.76
CA ASP A 111 -13.12 0.98 2.23
C ASP A 111 -11.97 0.99 3.25
N TYR A 112 -11.87 2.07 4.01
CA TYR A 112 -10.99 2.20 5.17
C TYR A 112 -11.78 2.58 6.43
N GLU A 113 -11.12 2.45 7.58
CA GLU A 113 -11.70 2.77 8.88
C GLU A 113 -11.18 4.12 9.37
N GLY A 114 -12.07 5.00 9.80
CA GLY A 114 -11.75 6.31 10.37
C GLY A 114 -12.61 6.64 11.60
N PRO A 115 -12.27 7.72 12.34
CA PRO A 115 -11.23 8.71 12.03
C PRO A 115 -9.81 8.22 12.29
N VAL A 116 -8.83 8.80 11.57
CA VAL A 116 -7.39 8.56 11.73
C VAL A 116 -6.67 9.90 11.87
N CYS A 117 -5.66 9.96 12.69
CA CYS A 117 -4.84 11.17 12.85
C CYS A 117 -4.18 11.58 11.53
N ALA A 118 -4.41 12.82 11.08
CA ALA A 118 -3.87 13.31 9.81
C ALA A 118 -2.33 13.25 9.77
N MET A 119 -1.66 13.54 10.89
CA MET A 119 -0.19 13.44 10.95
C MET A 119 0.30 12.00 10.78
N ARG A 120 -0.44 11.00 11.26
CA ARG A 120 -0.12 9.58 11.02
C ARG A 120 -0.33 9.17 9.56
N LEU A 121 -1.32 9.75 8.88
CA LEU A 121 -1.48 9.54 7.43
C LEU A 121 -0.33 10.20 6.65
N ILE A 122 0.19 11.32 7.11
CA ILE A 122 1.40 11.94 6.55
C ILE A 122 2.61 11.03 6.76
N ASP A 123 2.78 10.43 7.95
CA ASP A 123 3.86 9.45 8.22
C ASP A 123 3.78 8.27 7.24
N LEU A 124 2.57 7.74 6.98
CA LEU A 124 2.35 6.71 5.97
C LEU A 124 2.76 7.19 4.57
N GLY A 125 2.35 8.40 4.19
CA GLY A 125 2.69 9.00 2.89
C GLY A 125 4.20 9.20 2.71
N ILE A 126 4.91 9.64 3.75
CA ILE A 126 6.37 9.81 3.73
C ILE A 126 7.06 8.44 3.57
N ALA A 127 6.61 7.41 4.28
CA ALA A 127 7.15 6.06 4.17
C ALA A 127 6.95 5.48 2.76
N ILE A 128 5.76 5.65 2.18
CA ILE A 128 5.46 5.26 0.80
C ILE A 128 6.32 6.02 -0.19
N GLY A 129 6.45 7.34 -0.03
CA GLY A 129 7.33 8.17 -0.86
C GLY A 129 8.78 7.69 -0.85
N SER A 130 9.29 7.33 0.34
CA SER A 130 10.64 6.76 0.48
C SER A 130 10.78 5.41 -0.21
N ALA A 131 9.77 4.53 -0.11
CA ALA A 131 9.76 3.24 -0.79
C ALA A 131 9.76 3.39 -2.31
N VAL A 132 8.87 4.22 -2.88
CA VAL A 132 8.79 4.39 -4.34
C VAL A 132 9.98 5.15 -4.92
N TYR A 133 10.59 6.04 -4.14
CA TYR A 133 11.88 6.65 -4.52
C TYR A 133 12.95 5.57 -4.67
N LYS A 134 13.04 4.64 -3.70
CA LYS A 134 13.98 3.50 -3.79
C LYS A 134 13.65 2.57 -4.95
N ALA A 135 12.37 2.30 -5.23
CA ALA A 135 11.97 1.53 -6.40
C ALA A 135 12.47 2.17 -7.70
N LYS A 136 12.37 3.51 -7.83
CA LYS A 136 12.89 4.24 -8.97
C LYS A 136 14.42 4.12 -9.08
N ASP A 137 15.13 4.24 -7.97
CA ASP A 137 16.58 4.10 -7.89
C ASP A 137 17.07 2.69 -8.33
N LEU A 138 16.26 1.67 -8.01
CA LEU A 138 16.48 0.27 -8.40
C LEU A 138 15.91 -0.11 -9.77
N CYS A 139 15.41 0.84 -10.55
CA CYS A 139 14.77 0.61 -11.86
C CYS A 139 13.57 -0.34 -11.81
N LEU A 140 12.85 -0.40 -10.69
CA LEU A 140 11.62 -1.18 -10.55
C LEU A 140 10.42 -0.35 -11.00
N ASP A 141 9.70 -0.82 -12.01
CA ASP A 141 8.40 -0.27 -12.36
C ASP A 141 7.41 -0.49 -11.21
N ASN A 142 6.67 0.55 -10.87
CA ASN A 142 5.76 0.52 -9.74
C ASN A 142 4.62 1.54 -9.89
N ARG A 143 3.59 1.35 -9.07
CA ARG A 143 2.52 2.34 -8.86
C ARG A 143 1.92 2.17 -7.48
N VAL A 144 1.77 3.25 -6.71
CA VAL A 144 1.01 3.19 -5.46
C VAL A 144 -0.47 3.03 -5.79
N MET A 145 -1.09 1.97 -5.24
CA MET A 145 -2.48 1.61 -5.51
C MET A 145 -3.30 1.52 -4.21
N TYR A 146 -4.32 2.37 -4.14
CA TYR A 146 -5.37 2.32 -3.14
C TYR A 146 -6.17 1.01 -3.24
N THR A 147 -6.47 0.56 -4.46
CA THR A 147 -7.27 -0.62 -4.77
C THR A 147 -6.75 -1.90 -4.14
N ILE A 148 -5.43 -2.07 -4.16
CA ILE A 148 -4.73 -3.19 -3.51
C ILE A 148 -4.90 -3.11 -1.99
N GLY A 149 -4.75 -1.91 -1.42
CA GLY A 149 -4.88 -1.71 0.03
C GLY A 149 -6.27 -2.04 0.55
N VAL A 150 -7.32 -1.65 -0.20
CA VAL A 150 -8.71 -1.99 0.15
C VAL A 150 -8.94 -3.51 0.10
N ALA A 151 -8.45 -4.19 -0.92
CA ALA A 151 -8.56 -5.65 -1.03
C ALA A 151 -7.77 -6.36 0.09
N ALA A 152 -6.55 -5.91 0.36
CA ALA A 152 -5.71 -6.46 1.44
C ALA A 152 -6.38 -6.30 2.82
N LYS A 153 -7.00 -5.14 3.09
CA LYS A 153 -7.77 -4.92 4.33
C LYS A 153 -8.96 -5.87 4.44
N LYS A 154 -9.73 -6.04 3.36
CA LYS A 154 -10.88 -6.97 3.34
C LYS A 154 -10.49 -8.42 3.55
N LEU A 155 -9.34 -8.82 3.03
CA LEU A 155 -8.77 -10.15 3.21
C LEU A 155 -8.10 -10.34 4.59
N GLY A 156 -7.97 -9.28 5.40
CA GLY A 156 -7.32 -9.32 6.71
C GLY A 156 -5.82 -9.62 6.64
N LEU A 157 -5.14 -9.24 5.54
CA LEU A 157 -3.72 -9.57 5.34
C LEU A 157 -2.79 -8.81 6.29
N LEU A 158 -3.16 -7.60 6.66
CA LEU A 158 -2.42 -6.77 7.62
C LEU A 158 -3.39 -6.08 8.58
N PRO A 159 -2.98 -5.86 9.84
CA PRO A 159 -3.70 -4.96 10.73
C PRO A 159 -3.61 -3.53 10.23
N GLY A 160 -4.55 -2.68 10.64
CA GLY A 160 -4.52 -1.25 10.41
C GLY A 160 -5.74 -0.70 9.68
N GLN A 161 -5.88 0.61 9.75
CA GLN A 161 -7.04 1.33 9.24
C GLN A 161 -6.90 1.67 7.77
N VAL A 162 -5.67 2.00 7.33
CA VAL A 162 -5.36 2.40 5.96
C VAL A 162 -4.19 1.60 5.44
N ILE A 163 -4.40 0.88 4.34
CA ILE A 163 -3.37 0.07 3.66
C ILE A 163 -3.22 0.57 2.23
N LEU A 164 -1.99 0.70 1.77
CA LEU A 164 -1.67 0.96 0.36
C LEU A 164 -0.76 -0.15 -0.18
N GLY A 165 -0.95 -0.50 -1.45
CA GLY A 165 -0.13 -1.49 -2.13
C GLY A 165 0.76 -0.86 -3.19
N ILE A 166 1.93 -1.45 -3.38
CA ILE A 166 2.91 -1.05 -4.39
C ILE A 166 3.31 -2.31 -5.16
N PRO A 167 2.62 -2.64 -6.27
CA PRO A 167 3.04 -3.71 -7.13
C PRO A 167 4.34 -3.33 -7.84
N LEU A 168 5.21 -4.31 -8.05
CA LEU A 168 6.55 -4.13 -8.62
C LEU A 168 6.72 -4.99 -9.87
N SER A 169 7.36 -4.43 -10.89
CA SER A 169 7.62 -5.12 -12.16
C SER A 169 9.00 -4.77 -12.71
N ILE A 170 9.63 -5.76 -13.37
CA ILE A 170 10.92 -5.67 -14.05
C ILE A 170 10.80 -6.07 -15.52
N LYS A 171 9.71 -5.66 -16.17
CA LYS A 171 9.44 -5.98 -17.59
C LYS A 171 10.02 -4.91 -18.50
N GLY A 172 10.20 -5.26 -19.78
CA GLY A 172 10.67 -4.34 -20.81
C GLY A 172 9.68 -3.20 -21.13
N LYS A 173 8.48 -3.24 -20.56
CA LYS A 173 7.45 -2.20 -20.68
C LYS A 173 6.77 -1.99 -19.32
N ASN A 174 6.64 -0.74 -18.89
CA ASN A 174 5.89 -0.41 -17.69
C ASN A 174 4.40 -0.73 -17.89
N ILE A 175 3.89 -1.69 -17.11
CA ILE A 175 2.52 -2.22 -17.23
C ILE A 175 1.47 -1.38 -16.48
N TYR A 176 1.89 -0.50 -15.56
CA TYR A 176 0.98 0.19 -14.62
C TYR A 176 0.31 1.42 -15.24
N PHE A 177 0.85 1.95 -16.33
CA PHE A 177 0.36 3.17 -16.99
C PHE A 177 -0.17 2.88 -18.40
N ASP A 178 -0.30 1.61 -18.76
CA ASP A 178 -0.88 1.17 -20.02
C ASP A 178 -2.39 1.46 -20.02
N ARG A 179 -2.79 2.45 -20.80
CA ARG A 179 -4.20 2.76 -21.04
C ARG A 179 -4.58 2.27 -22.43
N LYS A 180 -5.53 1.35 -22.49
CA LYS A 180 -6.23 1.07 -23.75
C LYS A 180 -7.15 2.25 -23.99
N PHE A 181 -6.88 3.01 -25.03
CA PHE A 181 -7.77 4.04 -25.56
C PHE A 181 -8.90 3.38 -26.32
#